data_bad2524556d2eca41919d5dedd0cb6d0
#
_entry.id   bad2524556d2eca41919d5dedd0cb6d0
#
_cell.length_a   1.000
_cell.length_b   1.000
_cell.length_c   1.000
_cell.angle_alpha   90.00
_cell.angle_beta   90.00
_cell.angle_gamma   90.00
#
_symmetry.space_group_name_H-M   'P 1'
#
loop_
_entity.id
_entity.type
_entity.pdbx_description
1 polymer ?
#
loop_
_entity_poly.entity_id
_entity_poly.type
_entity_poly.pdbx_seq_one_letter_code
_entity_poly.pdbx_strand_id
1 'polypeptide(L)'
;MKTNLVIFIKGMLIGVVEIIPGVSGGTIALILGIYERLIKAISNINLTFFTQLLKGNFKEAWNYSDAGFLFFLVFGMLIAVLSFSSIIIFFFNNYPLFLKALFSGLLLTSLFFKPLKLEKINGKFLLGFFISFFN
;
A
#
# COMPACT_ATOMS: atom_id res chain seq x y z
N MET A 1 14.07 -20.16 2.62
CA MET A 1 13.97 -19.59 1.25
C MET A 1 12.54 -19.48 0.74
N LYS A 2 11.69 -20.53 0.78
CA LYS A 2 10.29 -20.46 0.29
C LYS A 2 9.46 -19.37 0.99
N THR A 3 9.63 -19.17 2.30
CA THR A 3 8.89 -18.16 3.07
C THR A 3 9.20 -16.73 2.63
N ASN A 4 10.47 -16.41 2.37
CA ASN A 4 10.88 -15.05 1.98
C ASN A 4 10.39 -14.69 0.57
N LEU A 5 10.40 -15.65 -0.36
CA LEU A 5 9.84 -15.46 -1.70
C LEU A 5 8.33 -15.20 -1.65
N VAL A 6 7.60 -15.92 -0.79
CA VAL A 6 6.17 -15.69 -0.61
C VAL A 6 5.89 -14.28 -0.06
N ILE A 7 6.69 -13.81 0.91
CA ILE A 7 6.57 -12.46 1.46
C ILE A 7 6.87 -11.40 0.39
N PHE A 8 7.93 -11.62 -0.40
CA PHE A 8 8.28 -10.76 -1.51
C PHE A 8 7.15 -10.64 -2.54
N ILE A 9 6.55 -11.76 -2.96
CA ILE A 9 5.40 -11.78 -3.89
C ILE A 9 4.19 -11.04 -3.27
N LYS A 10 3.90 -11.25 -1.99
CA LYS A 10 2.84 -10.51 -1.29
C LYS A 10 3.13 -9.01 -1.27
N GLY A 11 4.39 -8.62 -1.09
CA GLY A 11 4.84 -7.23 -1.21
C GLY A 11 4.60 -6.68 -2.62
N MET A 12 4.94 -7.42 -3.66
CA MET A 12 4.66 -7.00 -5.05
C MET A 12 3.17 -6.77 -5.29
N LEU A 13 2.31 -7.67 -4.82
CA LEU A 13 0.85 -7.50 -4.97
C LEU A 13 0.35 -6.24 -4.27
N ILE A 14 0.85 -5.94 -3.06
CA ILE A 14 0.51 -4.71 -2.35
C ILE A 14 1.02 -3.50 -3.14
N GLY A 15 2.26 -3.52 -3.61
CA GLY A 15 2.87 -2.42 -4.36
C GLY A 15 2.13 -2.09 -5.66
N VAL A 16 1.68 -3.10 -6.41
CA VAL A 16 0.84 -2.88 -7.61
C VAL A 16 -0.47 -2.17 -7.25
N VAL A 17 -1.10 -2.61 -6.16
CA VAL A 17 -2.40 -2.09 -5.73
C VAL A 17 -2.30 -0.66 -5.18
N GLU A 18 -1.19 -0.30 -4.54
CA GLU A 18 -0.95 1.08 -4.05
C GLU A 18 -0.90 2.12 -5.18
N ILE A 19 -0.59 1.70 -6.41
CA ILE A 19 -0.61 2.59 -7.58
C ILE A 19 -2.05 2.87 -8.03
N ILE A 20 -3.00 2.02 -7.65
CA ILE A 20 -4.41 2.10 -8.09
C ILE A 20 -5.22 2.93 -7.10
N PRO A 21 -5.70 4.13 -7.48
CA PRO A 21 -6.52 4.95 -6.61
C PRO A 21 -7.81 4.22 -6.18
N GLY A 22 -8.17 4.38 -4.91
CA GLY A 22 -9.38 3.76 -4.35
C GLY A 22 -9.19 2.36 -3.78
N VAL A 23 -8.03 1.74 -3.95
CA VAL A 23 -7.71 0.45 -3.32
C VAL A 23 -6.63 0.67 -2.25
N SER A 24 -6.84 0.10 -1.06
CA SER A 24 -5.91 0.23 0.06
C SER A 24 -5.01 -1.00 0.16
N GLY A 25 -3.70 -0.78 0.17
CA GLY A 25 -2.72 -1.85 0.41
C GLY A 25 -2.92 -2.54 1.76
N GLY A 26 -3.43 -1.82 2.77
CA GLY A 26 -3.81 -2.40 4.05
C GLY A 26 -4.94 -3.45 3.91
N THR A 27 -5.92 -3.20 3.05
CA THR A 27 -6.97 -4.18 2.74
C THR A 27 -6.39 -5.42 2.06
N ILE A 28 -5.44 -5.23 1.14
CA ILE A 28 -4.75 -6.36 0.50
C ILE A 28 -3.89 -7.13 1.50
N ALA A 29 -3.18 -6.44 2.40
CA ALA A 29 -2.43 -7.10 3.47
C ALA A 29 -3.34 -7.97 4.37
N LEU A 30 -4.57 -7.51 4.63
CA LEU A 30 -5.58 -8.27 5.37
C LEU A 30 -6.00 -9.54 4.60
N ILE A 31 -6.33 -9.41 3.32
CA ILE A 31 -6.72 -10.54 2.44
C ILE A 31 -5.57 -11.55 2.32
N LEU A 32 -4.34 -11.08 2.23
CA LEU A 32 -3.14 -11.92 2.15
C LEU A 32 -2.75 -12.54 3.51
N GLY A 33 -3.48 -12.22 4.59
CA GLY A 33 -3.25 -12.77 5.93
C GLY A 33 -1.92 -12.34 6.57
N ILE A 34 -1.41 -11.16 6.21
CA ILE A 34 -0.15 -10.61 6.78
C ILE A 34 -0.35 -9.30 7.55
N TYR A 35 -1.57 -8.80 7.63
CA TYR A 35 -1.87 -7.50 8.22
C TYR A 35 -1.44 -7.42 9.70
N GLU A 36 -1.81 -8.41 10.52
CA GLU A 36 -1.44 -8.42 11.95
C GLU A 36 0.08 -8.48 12.15
N ARG A 37 0.77 -9.30 11.34
CA ARG A 37 2.23 -9.39 11.36
C ARG A 37 2.87 -8.06 10.95
N LEU A 38 2.32 -7.40 9.95
CA LEU A 38 2.79 -6.09 9.47
C LEU A 38 2.65 -5.03 10.56
N ILE A 39 1.47 -4.91 11.18
CA ILE A 39 1.24 -3.95 12.25
C ILE A 39 2.16 -4.22 13.44
N LYS A 40 2.32 -5.49 13.84
CA LYS A 40 3.22 -5.88 14.92
C LYS A 40 4.69 -5.54 14.60
N ALA A 41 5.14 -5.83 13.40
CA ALA A 41 6.51 -5.55 12.97
C ALA A 41 6.80 -4.04 12.98
N ILE A 42 5.87 -3.22 12.50
CA ILE A 42 5.98 -1.75 12.52
C ILE A 42 5.96 -1.23 13.97
N SER A 43 5.05 -1.72 14.82
CA SER A 43 4.95 -1.28 16.22
C SER A 43 6.19 -1.65 17.05
N ASN A 44 6.92 -2.67 16.65
CA ASN A 44 8.18 -3.07 17.27
C ASN A 44 9.36 -2.14 16.92
N ILE A 45 9.20 -1.25 15.93
CA ILE A 45 10.17 -0.17 15.67
C ILE A 45 9.91 0.97 16.66
N ASN A 46 10.23 0.73 17.92
CA ASN A 46 10.01 1.62 19.05
C ASN A 46 11.34 1.94 19.76
N LEU A 47 11.27 2.67 20.89
CA LEU A 47 12.45 3.03 21.69
C LEU A 47 13.31 1.83 22.07
N THR A 48 12.71 0.67 22.33
CA THR A 48 13.43 -0.58 22.65
C THR A 48 14.28 -1.04 21.48
N PHE A 49 13.73 -0.98 20.25
CA PHE A 49 14.46 -1.29 19.02
C PHE A 49 15.70 -0.38 18.88
N PHE A 50 15.52 0.92 19.02
CA PHE A 50 16.63 1.88 18.92
C PHE A 50 17.67 1.71 20.04
N THR A 51 17.23 1.41 21.26
CA THR A 51 18.18 1.15 22.37
C THR A 51 19.01 -0.12 22.14
N GLN A 52 18.44 -1.15 21.54
CA GLN A 52 19.18 -2.36 21.15
C GLN A 52 20.21 -2.06 20.05
N LEU A 53 19.85 -1.27 19.05
CA LEU A 53 20.78 -0.82 18.01
C LEU A 53 21.96 -0.04 18.59
N LEU A 54 21.69 0.91 19.50
CA LEU A 54 22.73 1.73 20.14
C LEU A 54 23.67 0.91 21.04
N LYS A 55 23.18 -0.19 21.62
CA LYS A 55 24.00 -1.13 22.40
C LYS A 55 24.79 -2.11 21.53
N GLY A 56 24.68 -2.04 20.19
CA GLY A 56 25.34 -2.95 19.28
C GLY A 56 24.67 -4.32 19.12
N ASN A 57 23.49 -4.52 19.70
CA ASN A 57 22.75 -5.78 19.65
C ASN A 57 21.91 -5.88 18.36
N PHE A 58 22.58 -5.78 17.21
CA PHE A 58 21.92 -5.75 15.89
C PHE A 58 21.04 -6.98 15.62
N LYS A 59 21.49 -8.16 16.00
CA LYS A 59 20.74 -9.40 15.80
C LYS A 59 19.44 -9.44 16.59
N GLU A 60 19.47 -8.94 17.83
CA GLU A 60 18.28 -8.85 18.68
C GLU A 60 17.28 -7.82 18.14
N ALA A 61 17.76 -6.64 17.76
CA ALA A 61 16.93 -5.61 17.13
C ALA A 61 16.28 -6.11 15.85
N TRP A 62 17.04 -6.83 15.00
CA TRP A 62 16.54 -7.44 13.76
C TRP A 62 15.42 -8.43 14.00
N ASN A 63 15.58 -9.32 14.98
CA ASN A 63 14.58 -10.33 15.30
C ASN A 63 13.38 -9.72 16.01
N TYR A 64 13.60 -8.73 16.88
CA TYR A 64 12.53 -8.04 17.60
C TYR A 64 11.56 -7.30 16.67
N SER A 65 12.10 -6.61 15.67
CA SER A 65 11.29 -5.87 14.69
C SER A 65 10.74 -6.71 13.53
N ASP A 66 11.05 -8.02 13.48
CA ASP A 66 10.76 -8.88 12.31
C ASP A 66 11.28 -8.23 11.01
N ALA A 67 12.50 -7.66 11.09
CA ALA A 67 13.07 -6.88 9.99
C ALA A 67 13.22 -7.68 8.70
N GLY A 68 13.44 -8.98 8.78
CA GLY A 68 13.49 -9.86 7.61
C GLY A 68 12.16 -9.88 6.84
N PHE A 69 11.05 -9.94 7.55
CA PHE A 69 9.72 -9.84 6.95
C PHE A 69 9.50 -8.48 6.30
N LEU A 70 9.78 -7.39 7.02
CA LEU A 70 9.63 -6.02 6.51
C LEU A 70 10.51 -5.79 5.29
N PHE A 71 11.76 -6.26 5.32
CA PHE A 71 12.70 -6.11 4.21
C PHE A 71 12.16 -6.74 2.91
N PHE A 72 11.76 -8.02 2.95
CA PHE A 72 11.25 -8.70 1.76
C PHE A 72 9.91 -8.13 1.30
N LEU A 73 9.06 -7.70 2.22
CA LEU A 73 7.77 -7.07 1.89
C LEU A 73 7.98 -5.74 1.17
N VAL A 74 8.74 -4.82 1.78
CA VAL A 74 9.02 -3.49 1.22
C VAL A 74 9.80 -3.59 -0.08
N PHE A 75 10.77 -4.49 -0.17
CA PHE A 75 11.52 -4.72 -1.39
C PHE A 75 10.63 -5.19 -2.54
N GLY A 76 9.68 -6.10 -2.26
CA GLY A 76 8.66 -6.50 -3.23
C GLY A 76 7.77 -5.34 -3.67
N MET A 77 7.32 -4.51 -2.73
CA MET A 77 6.52 -3.31 -3.03
C MET A 77 7.30 -2.33 -3.93
N LEU A 78 8.55 -2.05 -3.62
CA LEU A 78 9.39 -1.14 -4.41
C LEU A 78 9.59 -1.64 -5.84
N ILE A 79 9.92 -2.92 -6.01
CA ILE A 79 10.07 -3.53 -7.34
C ILE A 79 8.78 -3.40 -8.15
N ALA A 80 7.63 -3.68 -7.52
CA ALA A 80 6.34 -3.55 -8.18
C ALA A 80 6.05 -2.10 -8.59
N VAL A 81 6.21 -1.14 -7.68
CA VAL A 81 5.99 0.28 -7.96
C VAL A 81 6.87 0.76 -9.10
N LEU A 82 8.18 0.47 -9.06
CA LEU A 82 9.12 0.88 -10.12
C LEU A 82 8.79 0.25 -11.47
N SER A 83 8.37 -1.02 -11.50
CA SER A 83 8.03 -1.71 -12.74
C SER A 83 6.71 -1.23 -13.34
N PHE A 84 5.69 -1.05 -12.51
CA PHE A 84 4.36 -0.66 -12.97
C PHE A 84 4.18 0.84 -13.19
N SER A 85 4.96 1.70 -12.52
CA SER A 85 4.88 3.14 -12.74
C SER A 85 5.16 3.52 -14.21
N SER A 86 6.09 2.85 -14.87
CA SER A 86 6.39 3.07 -16.30
C SER A 86 5.17 2.77 -17.19
N ILE A 87 4.40 1.75 -16.86
CA ILE A 87 3.18 1.39 -17.57
C ILE A 87 2.13 2.48 -17.37
N ILE A 88 1.94 2.94 -16.14
CA ILE A 88 0.99 4.01 -15.82
C ILE A 88 1.37 5.31 -16.52
N ILE A 89 2.64 5.68 -16.53
CA ILE A 89 3.14 6.86 -17.24
C ILE A 89 2.90 6.75 -18.75
N PHE A 90 3.12 5.58 -19.35
CA PHE A 90 2.81 5.34 -20.75
C PHE A 90 1.33 5.59 -21.05
N PHE A 91 0.42 5.03 -20.25
CA PHE A 91 -1.02 5.25 -20.43
C PHE A 91 -1.43 6.70 -20.15
N PHE A 92 -0.80 7.36 -19.18
CA PHE A 92 -1.08 8.76 -18.88
C PHE A 92 -0.72 9.68 -20.07
N ASN A 93 0.39 9.40 -20.74
CA ASN A 93 0.86 10.21 -21.87
C ASN A 93 0.08 9.92 -23.18
N ASN A 94 -0.30 8.67 -23.41
CA ASN A 94 -0.92 8.27 -24.69
C ASN A 94 -2.44 8.16 -24.60
N TYR A 95 -3.01 7.85 -23.44
CA TYR A 95 -4.43 7.60 -23.24
C TYR A 95 -4.98 8.23 -21.95
N PRO A 96 -4.80 9.56 -21.75
CA PRO A 96 -5.13 10.21 -20.46
C PRO A 96 -6.61 10.08 -20.10
N LEU A 97 -7.51 10.16 -21.08
CA LEU A 97 -8.94 10.05 -20.85
C LEU A 97 -9.34 8.64 -20.37
N PHE A 98 -8.72 7.60 -20.95
CA PHE A 98 -8.94 6.22 -20.52
C PHE A 98 -8.51 6.01 -19.06
N LEU A 99 -7.34 6.52 -18.69
CA LEU A 99 -6.81 6.38 -17.33
C LEU A 99 -7.66 7.15 -16.31
N LYS A 100 -8.08 8.37 -16.64
CA LYS A 100 -9.02 9.15 -15.82
C LYS A 100 -10.35 8.41 -15.61
N ALA A 101 -10.94 7.86 -16.68
CA ALA A 101 -12.18 7.10 -16.60
C ALA A 101 -12.04 5.82 -15.75
N LEU A 102 -10.92 5.08 -15.92
CA LEU A 102 -10.61 3.90 -15.13
C LEU A 102 -10.51 4.24 -13.62
N PHE A 103 -9.72 5.25 -13.28
CA PHE A 103 -9.51 5.62 -11.89
C PHE A 103 -10.77 6.21 -11.24
N SER A 104 -11.54 7.03 -11.96
CA SER A 104 -12.82 7.53 -11.45
C SER A 104 -13.84 6.41 -11.23
N GLY A 105 -13.88 5.41 -12.11
CA GLY A 105 -14.71 4.22 -11.94
C GLY A 105 -14.33 3.41 -10.70
N LEU A 106 -13.02 3.19 -10.47
CA LEU A 106 -12.51 2.49 -9.28
C LEU A 106 -12.83 3.25 -7.99
N LEU A 107 -12.67 4.58 -7.98
CA LEU A 107 -13.00 5.41 -6.82
C LEU A 107 -14.50 5.37 -6.52
N LEU A 108 -15.37 5.49 -7.53
CA LEU A 108 -16.82 5.39 -7.36
C LEU A 108 -17.20 4.01 -6.82
N THR A 109 -16.66 2.94 -7.41
CA THR A 109 -16.91 1.57 -6.95
C THR A 109 -16.48 1.37 -5.50
N SER A 110 -15.34 1.93 -5.08
CA SER A 110 -14.87 1.81 -3.71
C SER A 110 -15.80 2.49 -2.70
N LEU A 111 -16.48 3.56 -3.08
CA LEU A 111 -17.49 4.24 -2.25
C LEU A 111 -18.73 3.37 -2.03
N PHE A 112 -19.13 2.58 -3.03
CA PHE A 112 -20.30 1.70 -2.93
C PHE A 112 -20.02 0.39 -2.18
N PHE A 113 -18.81 -0.18 -2.32
CA PHE A 113 -18.46 -1.47 -1.72
C PHE A 113 -17.87 -1.37 -0.30
N LYS A 114 -17.36 -0.22 0.11
CA LYS A 114 -16.98 0.02 1.48
C LYS A 114 -18.21 0.55 2.21
N PRO A 115 -18.75 -0.16 3.22
CA PRO A 115 -19.67 0.45 4.16
C PRO A 115 -18.84 1.40 5.04
N LEU A 116 -18.39 2.48 4.47
CA LEU A 116 -17.98 3.61 5.24
C LEU A 116 -19.22 4.00 6.03
N LYS A 117 -19.17 3.93 7.36
CA LYS A 117 -19.98 4.80 8.20
C LYS A 117 -19.61 6.23 7.80
N LEU A 118 -20.15 6.66 6.66
CA LEU A 118 -20.07 8.02 6.20
C LEU A 118 -21.08 8.81 7.05
N GLU A 119 -20.62 9.21 8.24
CA GLU A 119 -21.20 10.39 8.85
C GLU A 119 -21.04 11.53 7.83
N LYS A 120 -22.12 11.76 7.06
CA LYS A 120 -22.34 12.93 6.21
C LYS A 120 -21.17 13.32 5.28
N ILE A 121 -20.98 12.59 4.19
CA ILE A 121 -20.33 13.18 3.02
C ILE A 121 -21.29 14.23 2.48
N ASN A 122 -20.90 15.50 2.63
CA ASN A 122 -21.60 16.61 2.05
C ASN A 122 -21.47 16.51 0.52
N GLY A 123 -22.57 16.44 -0.23
CA GLY A 123 -22.56 16.33 -1.70
C GLY A 123 -21.72 17.42 -2.40
N LYS A 124 -21.51 18.56 -1.75
CA LYS A 124 -20.60 19.63 -2.21
C LYS A 124 -19.13 19.20 -2.23
N PHE A 125 -18.71 18.30 -1.33
CA PHE A 125 -17.34 17.78 -1.32
C PHE A 125 -17.09 16.83 -2.51
N LEU A 126 -18.04 15.97 -2.82
CA LEU A 126 -17.99 15.09 -4.00
C LEU A 126 -17.94 15.90 -5.29
N LEU A 127 -18.80 16.91 -5.44
CA LEU A 127 -18.81 17.80 -6.59
C LEU A 127 -17.47 18.55 -6.77
N GLY A 128 -16.91 19.11 -5.70
CA GLY A 128 -15.62 19.79 -5.73
C GLY A 128 -14.47 18.85 -6.12
N PHE A 129 -14.48 17.62 -5.61
CA PHE A 129 -13.50 16.61 -5.96
C PHE A 129 -13.57 16.24 -7.46
N PHE A 130 -14.78 16.01 -7.99
CA PHE A 130 -14.97 15.71 -9.41
C PHE A 130 -14.53 16.85 -10.32
N ILE A 131 -14.88 18.08 -9.99
CA ILE A 131 -14.49 19.27 -10.78
C ILE A 131 -12.97 19.41 -10.78
N SER A 132 -12.30 19.24 -9.65
CA SER A 132 -10.83 19.33 -9.54
C SER A 132 -10.09 18.19 -10.26
N PHE A 133 -10.73 17.02 -10.39
CA PHE A 133 -10.09 15.85 -11.00
C PHE A 133 -10.19 15.87 -12.53
N PHE A 134 -11.21 16.50 -13.11
CA PHE A 134 -11.43 16.58 -14.56
C PHE A 134 -10.94 17.88 -15.21
N ASN A 135 -10.44 18.83 -14.42
CA ASN A 135 -9.80 20.04 -14.89
C ASN A 135 -8.29 19.86 -14.93
#